data_a3074179bca8348823c5665892638d96
#
_entry.id   a3074179bca8348823c5665892638d96
#
_cell.length_a   1.000
_cell.length_b   1.000
_cell.length_c   1.000
_cell.angle_alpha   90.00
_cell.angle_beta   90.00
_cell.angle_gamma   90.00
#
_symmetry.space_group_name_H-M   'P 1'
#
loop_
_entity.id
_entity.type
_entity.pdbx_description
1 polymer ?
#
loop_
_entity_poly.entity_id
_entity_poly.type
_entity_poly.pdbx_seq_one_letter_code
_entity_poly.pdbx_strand_id
1 'polypeptide(L)'
;RVRLEVYGRLHDKLSYHFRQSFNKYSNPYSLDNMSSSIEYANIKWHTGDGFDLVIGKQYIAVAGYEGYVNGLRVREFSDFNNNFEIYQTGVKGVVKFTPDQLLSIQLTNNRNSADDEIYIYGLPSGMEPSRFPVLGTVNWTGWFADKTVNLMYSASAGQLAKGKNIYYLMCGNIYEKGPVLAYLDVLY
;
A
#
# COMPACT_ATOMS: atom_id res chain seq x y z
N ARG A 1 10.26 -0.26 -17.75
CA ARG A 1 9.53 0.69 -16.88
C ARG A 1 10.45 1.84 -16.55
N VAL A 2 10.08 3.08 -16.88
CA VAL A 2 10.85 4.28 -16.53
C VAL A 2 10.16 4.94 -15.34
N ARG A 3 10.92 5.21 -14.27
CA ARG A 3 10.43 5.84 -13.03
C ARG A 3 11.34 7.01 -12.65
N LEU A 4 10.73 8.09 -12.19
CA LEU A 4 11.40 9.12 -11.44
C LEU A 4 11.05 8.95 -9.96
N GLU A 5 12.05 8.86 -9.11
CA GLU A 5 11.86 8.76 -7.66
C GLU A 5 12.73 9.79 -6.97
N VAL A 6 12.10 10.62 -6.14
CA VAL A 6 12.75 11.66 -5.34
C VAL A 6 12.28 11.53 -3.91
N TYR A 7 13.21 11.38 -2.99
CA TYR A 7 12.92 11.34 -1.57
C TYR A 7 14.01 12.04 -0.78
N GLY A 8 13.66 12.56 0.40
CA GLY A 8 14.62 13.28 1.23
C GLY A 8 14.00 13.80 2.52
N ARG A 9 14.82 14.55 3.24
CA ARG A 9 14.41 15.28 4.43
C ARG A 9 14.35 16.76 4.13
N LEU A 10 13.24 17.41 4.51
CA LEU A 10 13.09 18.88 4.52
C LEU A 10 13.53 19.46 5.86
N HIS A 11 13.37 18.69 6.93
CA HIS A 11 13.74 19.03 8.30
C HIS A 11 13.94 17.74 9.11
N ASP A 12 14.54 17.80 10.30
CA ASP A 12 14.78 16.63 11.16
C ASP A 12 13.51 15.82 11.43
N LYS A 13 12.36 16.49 11.48
CA LYS A 13 11.05 15.87 11.72
C LYS A 13 10.21 15.69 10.46
N LEU A 14 10.70 16.08 9.28
CA LEU A 14 9.88 16.06 8.07
C LEU A 14 10.65 15.50 6.89
N SER A 15 10.12 14.43 6.31
CA SER A 15 10.63 13.85 5.07
C SER A 15 9.54 13.77 4.01
N TYR A 16 9.94 13.65 2.76
CA TYR A 16 9.03 13.52 1.63
C TYR A 16 9.44 12.36 0.73
N HIS A 17 8.46 11.84 0.00
CA HIS A 17 8.65 10.82 -1.01
C HIS A 17 7.74 11.08 -2.21
N PHE A 18 8.34 11.23 -3.38
CA PHE A 18 7.65 11.34 -4.65
C PHE A 18 8.17 10.27 -5.60
N ARG A 19 7.26 9.54 -6.28
CA ARG A 19 7.60 8.57 -7.31
C ARG A 19 6.55 8.56 -8.41
N GLN A 20 7.01 8.72 -9.64
CA GLN A 20 6.17 8.69 -10.84
C GLN A 20 6.70 7.67 -11.85
N SER A 21 5.79 6.91 -12.43
CA SER A 21 6.04 5.99 -13.55
C SER A 21 5.61 6.63 -14.86
N PHE A 22 6.51 6.69 -15.85
CA PHE A 22 6.21 7.31 -17.16
C PHE A 22 5.57 6.36 -18.17
N ASN A 23 5.53 5.08 -17.88
CA ASN A 23 4.99 4.04 -18.79
C ASN A 23 3.61 3.50 -18.35
N LYS A 24 2.94 4.18 -17.43
CA LYS A 24 1.53 3.91 -17.12
C LYS A 24 0.64 4.81 -17.98
N TYR A 25 -0.39 4.24 -18.58
CA TYR A 25 -1.42 5.02 -19.23
C TYR A 25 -2.16 5.84 -18.19
N SER A 26 -2.32 7.14 -18.44
CA SER A 26 -3.25 7.96 -17.66
C SER A 26 -4.64 7.71 -18.21
N ASN A 27 -5.61 7.40 -17.36
CA ASN A 27 -6.99 7.34 -17.77
C ASN A 27 -7.58 8.77 -17.77
N PRO A 28 -8.03 9.30 -18.93
CA PRO A 28 -8.59 10.64 -19.01
C PRO A 28 -9.91 10.81 -18.23
N TYR A 29 -10.54 9.70 -17.83
CA TYR A 29 -11.78 9.70 -17.05
C TYR A 29 -11.55 9.57 -15.54
N SER A 30 -10.30 9.43 -15.10
CA SER A 30 -9.97 9.42 -13.68
C SER A 30 -10.27 10.75 -13.03
N LEU A 31 -11.06 10.74 -11.95
CA LEU A 31 -11.30 11.94 -11.11
C LEU A 31 -10.02 12.39 -10.40
N ASP A 32 -9.05 11.51 -10.22
CA ASP A 32 -7.70 11.81 -9.76
C ASP A 32 -6.77 11.87 -10.98
N ASN A 33 -6.71 13.04 -11.62
CA ASN A 33 -5.79 13.30 -12.76
C ASN A 33 -4.32 13.30 -12.37
N MET A 34 -3.99 13.29 -11.09
CA MET A 34 -2.65 12.93 -10.57
C MET A 34 -2.37 11.44 -10.71
N SER A 35 -3.37 10.77 -11.16
CA SER A 35 -3.53 9.48 -11.82
C SER A 35 -2.61 8.34 -11.38
N SER A 36 -2.95 7.18 -11.82
CA SER A 36 -2.22 5.91 -11.71
C SER A 36 -0.70 6.00 -12.02
N SER A 37 -0.22 7.07 -12.64
CA SER A 37 1.22 7.28 -12.92
C SER A 37 2.02 7.72 -11.70
N ILE A 38 1.41 8.44 -10.74
CA ILE A 38 2.05 8.80 -9.47
C ILE A 38 1.83 7.68 -8.47
N GLU A 39 2.90 7.02 -8.08
CA GLU A 39 2.88 5.91 -7.11
C GLU A 39 3.04 6.42 -5.67
N TYR A 40 3.93 7.40 -5.45
CA TYR A 40 4.09 8.07 -4.16
C TYR A 40 4.07 9.58 -4.34
N ALA A 41 3.32 10.25 -3.49
CA ALA A 41 3.33 11.70 -3.30
C ALA A 41 2.92 11.99 -1.85
N ASN A 42 3.86 11.85 -0.92
CA ASN A 42 3.55 11.95 0.50
C ASN A 42 4.61 12.69 1.29
N ILE A 43 4.17 13.15 2.45
CA ILE A 43 5.00 13.73 3.50
C ILE A 43 4.93 12.81 4.71
N LYS A 44 6.08 12.58 5.34
CA LYS A 44 6.20 11.82 6.57
C LYS A 44 6.68 12.73 7.68
N TRP A 45 5.89 12.83 8.72
CA TRP A 45 6.22 13.54 9.94
C TRP A 45 6.70 12.58 11.02
N HIS A 46 7.91 12.80 11.49
CA HIS A 46 8.54 12.08 12.59
C HIS A 46 8.21 12.82 13.89
N THR A 47 7.27 12.32 14.67
CA THR A 47 6.81 13.02 15.89
C THR A 47 7.77 12.88 17.07
N GLY A 48 8.75 12.01 16.94
CA GLY A 48 9.74 11.65 17.98
C GLY A 48 9.95 10.15 18.05
N ASP A 49 10.33 9.65 19.20
CA ASP A 49 10.62 8.23 19.39
C ASP A 49 9.33 7.41 19.32
N GLY A 50 9.27 6.52 18.37
CA GLY A 50 8.25 5.48 18.28
C GLY A 50 7.02 5.77 17.43
N PHE A 51 6.81 7.01 16.89
CA PHE A 51 5.65 7.27 16.04
C PHE A 51 6.00 8.10 14.80
N ASP A 52 5.51 7.67 13.64
CA ASP A 52 5.56 8.41 12.39
C ASP A 52 4.15 8.59 11.82
N LEU A 53 3.87 9.74 11.22
CA LEU A 53 2.63 10.02 10.49
C LEU A 53 2.95 10.27 9.02
N VAL A 54 2.31 9.52 8.12
CA VAL A 54 2.46 9.66 6.66
C VAL A 54 1.15 10.16 6.08
N ILE A 55 1.19 11.23 5.29
CA ILE A 55 0.02 11.85 4.66
C ILE A 55 0.29 12.00 3.17
N GLY A 56 -0.66 11.58 2.34
CA GLY A 56 -0.60 11.67 0.87
C GLY A 56 -0.72 10.32 0.18
N LYS A 57 -0.35 10.29 -1.10
CA LYS A 57 -0.41 9.06 -1.91
C LYS A 57 0.72 8.11 -1.52
N GLN A 58 0.36 6.88 -1.23
CA GLN A 58 1.26 5.87 -0.68
C GLN A 58 0.76 4.46 -0.98
N TYR A 59 1.64 3.49 -0.84
CA TYR A 59 1.27 2.07 -0.90
C TYR A 59 0.32 1.72 0.25
N ILE A 60 -0.73 0.95 -0.03
CA ILE A 60 -1.61 0.43 1.02
C ILE A 60 -0.81 -0.46 1.97
N ALA A 61 -1.11 -0.37 3.27
CA ALA A 61 -0.33 -1.06 4.31
C ALA A 61 -0.68 -2.55 4.42
N VAL A 62 -0.78 -3.25 3.28
CA VAL A 62 -0.98 -4.70 3.26
C VAL A 62 0.33 -5.44 3.49
N ALA A 63 0.23 -6.66 4.02
CA ALA A 63 1.35 -7.57 4.18
C ALA A 63 1.78 -8.16 2.83
N GLY A 64 2.89 -8.89 2.83
CA GLY A 64 3.33 -9.69 1.69
C GLY A 64 4.66 -9.24 1.09
N TYR A 65 5.33 -10.19 0.47
CA TYR A 65 6.65 -10.04 -0.12
C TYR A 65 6.67 -8.96 -1.22
N GLU A 66 5.65 -8.90 -2.05
CA GLU A 66 5.56 -7.95 -3.16
C GLU A 66 5.52 -6.48 -2.71
N GLY A 67 4.94 -6.20 -1.54
CA GLY A 67 4.96 -4.87 -0.93
C GLY A 67 6.28 -4.51 -0.25
N TYR A 68 7.06 -5.52 0.10
CA TYR A 68 8.32 -5.38 0.84
C TYR A 68 9.53 -5.20 -0.09
N VAL A 69 9.55 -5.89 -1.21
CA VAL A 69 10.71 -5.90 -2.11
C VAL A 69 10.61 -4.90 -3.24
N ASN A 70 11.76 -4.61 -3.83
CA ASN A 70 11.79 -3.85 -5.08
C ASN A 70 11.08 -4.66 -6.18
N GLY A 71 10.06 -4.06 -6.80
CA GLY A 71 9.27 -4.69 -7.85
C GLY A 71 10.06 -5.15 -9.09
N LEU A 72 11.34 -4.76 -9.24
CA LEU A 72 12.23 -5.31 -10.26
C LEU A 72 12.67 -6.75 -9.96
N ARG A 73 12.53 -7.21 -8.72
CA ARG A 73 12.85 -8.56 -8.29
C ARG A 73 11.65 -9.51 -8.39
N VAL A 74 10.46 -8.99 -8.61
CA VAL A 74 9.24 -9.77 -8.78
C VAL A 74 9.07 -10.05 -10.28
N ARG A 75 9.10 -11.33 -10.65
CA ARG A 75 8.95 -11.74 -12.06
C ARG A 75 7.51 -11.56 -12.53
N GLU A 76 6.57 -11.90 -11.68
CA GLU A 76 5.14 -11.79 -11.93
C GLU A 76 4.45 -11.39 -10.63
N PHE A 77 3.62 -10.36 -10.69
CA PHE A 77 2.86 -9.90 -9.55
C PHE A 77 1.61 -10.77 -9.35
N SER A 78 1.17 -10.87 -8.10
CA SER A 78 -0.07 -11.55 -7.76
C SER A 78 -1.28 -10.89 -8.41
N ASP A 79 -2.36 -11.63 -8.52
CA ASP A 79 -3.65 -11.10 -8.99
C ASP A 79 -4.12 -9.91 -8.16
N PHE A 80 -3.82 -9.88 -6.87
CA PHE A 80 -4.12 -8.75 -6.00
C PHE A 80 -3.40 -7.47 -6.48
N ASN A 81 -2.08 -7.52 -6.69
CA ASN A 81 -1.32 -6.35 -7.15
C ASN A 81 -1.64 -5.94 -8.59
N ASN A 82 -2.10 -6.87 -9.42
CA ASN A 82 -2.47 -6.59 -10.81
C ASN A 82 -3.88 -6.02 -10.95
N ASN A 83 -4.80 -6.37 -10.04
CA ASN A 83 -6.22 -6.07 -10.17
C ASN A 83 -6.75 -5.09 -9.12
N PHE A 84 -5.91 -4.66 -8.20
CA PHE A 84 -6.27 -3.71 -7.15
C PHE A 84 -5.38 -2.46 -7.19
N GLU A 85 -5.97 -1.27 -6.97
CA GLU A 85 -5.17 -0.04 -6.88
C GLU A 85 -4.45 0.01 -5.54
N ILE A 86 -3.16 -0.32 -5.60
CA ILE A 86 -2.29 -0.44 -4.41
C ILE A 86 -1.66 0.89 -3.97
N TYR A 87 -1.77 1.95 -4.77
CA TYR A 87 -1.28 3.29 -4.42
C TYR A 87 -2.45 4.23 -4.20
N GLN A 88 -2.79 4.45 -2.95
CA GLN A 88 -3.97 5.21 -2.56
C GLN A 88 -3.58 6.43 -1.73
N THR A 89 -4.38 7.50 -1.84
CA THR A 89 -4.22 8.71 -1.04
C THR A 89 -4.86 8.53 0.33
N GLY A 90 -4.13 8.88 1.38
CA GLY A 90 -4.65 8.72 2.74
C GLY A 90 -3.65 9.10 3.81
N VAL A 91 -3.93 8.60 5.01
CA VAL A 91 -3.13 8.85 6.22
C VAL A 91 -2.72 7.50 6.82
N LYS A 92 -1.47 7.40 7.24
CA LYS A 92 -0.92 6.22 7.92
C LYS A 92 -0.13 6.63 9.16
N GLY A 93 -0.54 6.12 10.32
CA GLY A 93 0.24 6.13 11.54
C GLY A 93 1.09 4.87 11.64
N VAL A 94 2.36 5.02 12.00
CA VAL A 94 3.28 3.90 12.24
C VAL A 94 3.80 4.00 13.67
N VAL A 95 3.46 3.02 14.49
CA VAL A 95 3.96 2.88 15.86
C VAL A 95 5.12 1.87 15.84
N LYS A 96 6.24 2.27 16.39
CA LYS A 96 7.44 1.44 16.56
C LYS A 96 7.50 0.96 18.01
N PHE A 97 7.12 -0.30 18.27
CA PHE A 97 7.22 -0.88 19.62
C PHE A 97 8.66 -1.17 19.99
N THR A 98 9.42 -1.65 19.01
CA THR A 98 10.86 -1.88 19.09
C THR A 98 11.47 -1.51 17.73
N PRO A 99 12.82 -1.48 17.60
CA PRO A 99 13.45 -1.29 16.27
C PRO A 99 13.02 -2.33 15.24
N ASP A 100 12.57 -3.50 15.69
CA ASP A 100 12.24 -4.64 14.85
C ASP A 100 10.74 -4.97 14.81
N GLN A 101 9.87 -4.16 15.47
CA GLN A 101 8.43 -4.40 15.46
C GLN A 101 7.63 -3.12 15.25
N LEU A 102 6.83 -3.12 14.20
CA LEU A 102 6.04 -2.00 13.73
C LEU A 102 4.57 -2.36 13.66
N LEU A 103 3.72 -1.43 14.05
CA LEU A 103 2.28 -1.47 13.77
C LEU A 103 1.91 -0.26 12.92
N SER A 104 1.29 -0.51 11.78
CA SER A 104 0.75 0.53 10.92
C SER A 104 -0.77 0.51 10.96
N ILE A 105 -1.37 1.69 11.12
CA ILE A 105 -2.81 1.89 10.96
C ILE A 105 -2.99 2.91 9.85
N GLN A 106 -3.74 2.55 8.82
CA GLN A 106 -3.89 3.35 7.61
C GLN A 106 -5.38 3.52 7.24
N LEU A 107 -5.73 4.72 6.82
CA LEU A 107 -7.00 5.04 6.20
C LEU A 107 -6.73 5.66 4.84
N THR A 108 -7.26 5.06 3.78
CA THR A 108 -7.06 5.52 2.41
C THR A 108 -8.37 5.72 1.68
N ASN A 109 -8.36 6.63 0.71
CA ASN A 109 -9.45 6.76 -0.25
C ASN A 109 -9.34 5.62 -1.27
N ASN A 110 -10.27 4.69 -1.19
CA ASN A 110 -10.33 3.53 -2.09
C ASN A 110 -10.96 3.86 -3.46
N ARG A 111 -11.45 5.08 -3.63
CA ARG A 111 -12.03 5.59 -4.87
C ARG A 111 -11.06 6.56 -5.53
N ASN A 112 -10.00 6.03 -6.13
CA ASN A 112 -9.02 6.85 -6.84
C ASN A 112 -9.41 7.11 -8.30
N SER A 113 -10.51 6.50 -8.79
CA SER A 113 -10.87 6.50 -10.20
C SER A 113 -12.36 6.26 -10.42
N ALA A 114 -12.79 6.29 -11.65
CA ALA A 114 -14.14 5.90 -12.04
C ALA A 114 -14.40 4.42 -11.69
N ASP A 115 -15.67 4.04 -11.58
CA ASP A 115 -16.08 2.71 -11.12
C ASP A 115 -15.53 1.55 -11.96
N ASP A 116 -15.30 1.78 -13.24
CA ASP A 116 -14.71 0.87 -14.19
C ASP A 116 -13.19 0.66 -14.01
N GLU A 117 -12.55 1.49 -13.21
CA GLU A 117 -11.14 1.38 -12.89
C GLU A 117 -10.87 0.76 -11.50
N ILE A 118 -11.80 0.93 -10.56
CA ILE A 118 -11.71 0.27 -9.23
C ILE A 118 -11.83 -1.24 -9.43
N TYR A 119 -12.70 -1.63 -10.32
CA TYR A 119 -12.86 -3.00 -10.81
C TYR A 119 -12.52 -2.98 -12.29
N ILE A 120 -11.64 -3.81 -12.75
CA ILE A 120 -11.21 -3.89 -14.18
C ILE A 120 -12.40 -3.93 -15.15
N TYR A 121 -13.54 -4.44 -14.68
CA TYR A 121 -14.77 -4.57 -15.45
C TYR A 121 -15.92 -3.68 -14.96
N GLY A 122 -15.62 -2.66 -14.13
CA GLY A 122 -16.62 -1.80 -13.54
C GLY A 122 -17.40 -2.45 -12.39
N LEU A 123 -18.32 -1.67 -11.80
CA LEU A 123 -19.26 -2.21 -10.83
C LEU A 123 -20.23 -3.18 -11.53
N PRO A 124 -20.52 -4.34 -10.94
CA PRO A 124 -21.55 -5.24 -11.46
C PRO A 124 -22.89 -4.53 -11.64
N SER A 125 -23.65 -4.94 -12.65
CA SER A 125 -24.96 -4.36 -12.96
C SER A 125 -25.86 -4.34 -11.73
N GLY A 126 -26.48 -3.19 -11.47
CA GLY A 126 -27.38 -3.00 -10.31
C GLY A 126 -26.69 -2.62 -9.01
N MET A 127 -25.37 -2.42 -9.00
CA MET A 127 -24.65 -1.87 -7.85
C MET A 127 -24.44 -0.36 -7.97
N GLU A 128 -24.61 0.36 -6.85
CA GLU A 128 -24.30 1.78 -6.75
C GLU A 128 -22.92 1.97 -6.10
N PRO A 129 -22.15 3.00 -6.53
CA PRO A 129 -20.88 3.35 -5.90
C PRO A 129 -21.02 3.63 -4.41
N SER A 130 -20.00 3.32 -3.64
CA SER A 130 -19.95 3.73 -2.23
C SER A 130 -19.92 5.25 -2.11
N ARG A 131 -20.71 5.79 -1.16
CA ARG A 131 -20.63 7.20 -0.76
C ARG A 131 -19.46 7.48 0.19
N PHE A 132 -18.90 6.44 0.79
CA PHE A 132 -17.78 6.52 1.73
C PHE A 132 -16.72 5.47 1.37
N PRO A 133 -15.99 5.71 0.27
CA PRO A 133 -15.02 4.74 -0.26
C PRO A 133 -13.69 4.82 0.52
N VAL A 134 -13.72 4.46 1.80
CA VAL A 134 -12.53 4.41 2.66
C VAL A 134 -12.15 2.97 2.91
N LEU A 135 -10.86 2.68 2.74
CA LEU A 135 -10.24 1.44 3.15
C LEU A 135 -9.44 1.68 4.43
N GLY A 136 -9.81 0.99 5.49
CA GLY A 136 -9.04 0.92 6.73
C GLY A 136 -8.15 -0.31 6.72
N THR A 137 -6.87 -0.15 7.07
CA THR A 137 -5.91 -1.26 7.14
C THR A 137 -5.11 -1.19 8.42
N VAL A 138 -4.97 -2.33 9.09
CA VAL A 138 -4.03 -2.54 10.19
C VAL A 138 -2.99 -3.54 9.71
N ASN A 139 -1.72 -3.23 9.90
CA ASN A 139 -0.61 -4.08 9.53
C ASN A 139 0.40 -4.14 10.67
N TRP A 140 0.77 -5.34 11.06
CA TRP A 140 1.89 -5.58 11.95
C TRP A 140 3.04 -6.21 11.16
N THR A 141 4.26 -5.76 11.43
CA THR A 141 5.50 -6.28 10.84
C THR A 141 6.53 -6.52 11.92
N GLY A 142 7.13 -7.69 11.94
CA GLY A 142 8.16 -8.07 12.90
C GLY A 142 9.35 -8.76 12.24
N TRP A 143 10.57 -8.40 12.66
CA TRP A 143 11.82 -9.07 12.28
C TRP A 143 12.35 -9.87 13.45
N PHE A 144 12.77 -11.09 13.18
CA PHE A 144 13.24 -12.07 14.18
C PHE A 144 14.53 -12.74 13.71
N ALA A 145 15.23 -13.39 14.65
CA ALA A 145 16.43 -14.16 14.39
C ALA A 145 17.49 -13.36 13.58
N ASP A 146 17.90 -12.22 14.13
CA ASP A 146 18.85 -11.28 13.50
C ASP A 146 18.41 -10.87 12.08
N LYS A 147 17.11 -10.56 11.93
CA LYS A 147 16.46 -10.18 10.67
C LYS A 147 16.41 -11.27 9.60
N THR A 148 16.68 -12.51 9.97
CA THR A 148 16.57 -13.69 9.08
C THR A 148 15.11 -14.00 8.75
N VAL A 149 14.18 -13.73 9.69
CA VAL A 149 12.74 -13.98 9.52
C VAL A 149 12.01 -12.67 9.60
N ASN A 150 11.19 -12.37 8.61
CA ASN A 150 10.24 -11.27 8.64
C ASN A 150 8.81 -11.81 8.55
N LEU A 151 7.98 -11.41 9.50
CA LEU A 151 6.57 -11.75 9.56
C LEU A 151 5.75 -10.48 9.37
N MET A 152 4.76 -10.53 8.47
CA MET A 152 3.87 -9.41 8.16
C MET A 152 2.43 -9.91 8.14
N TYR A 153 1.58 -9.32 8.96
CA TYR A 153 0.16 -9.66 9.00
C TYR A 153 -0.67 -8.41 8.87
N SER A 154 -1.66 -8.44 8.00
CA SER A 154 -2.57 -7.32 7.80
C SER A 154 -4.02 -7.73 7.70
N ALA A 155 -4.87 -6.84 8.17
CA ALA A 155 -6.31 -6.92 8.01
C ALA A 155 -6.81 -5.58 7.46
N SER A 156 -7.63 -5.64 6.42
CA SER A 156 -8.22 -4.47 5.77
C SER A 156 -9.72 -4.63 5.65
N ALA A 157 -10.43 -3.52 5.80
CA ALA A 157 -11.86 -3.45 5.60
C ALA A 157 -12.24 -2.15 4.90
N GLY A 158 -13.15 -2.22 3.93
CA GLY A 158 -13.62 -1.04 3.22
C GLY A 158 -14.96 -1.27 2.54
N GLN A 159 -15.58 -0.19 2.07
CA GLN A 159 -16.81 -0.26 1.30
C GLN A 159 -16.52 0.12 -0.15
N LEU A 160 -16.62 -0.83 -1.05
CA LEU A 160 -16.40 -0.61 -2.49
C LEU A 160 -17.68 -0.18 -3.21
N ALA A 161 -18.81 -0.78 -2.85
CA ALA A 161 -20.12 -0.42 -3.38
C ALA A 161 -21.08 -0.16 -2.21
N LYS A 162 -22.17 0.54 -2.46
CA LYS A 162 -23.18 0.87 -1.45
C LYS A 162 -23.72 -0.38 -0.77
N GLY A 163 -23.52 -0.49 0.54
CA GLY A 163 -23.91 -1.65 1.33
C GLY A 163 -23.13 -2.92 1.07
N LYS A 164 -22.01 -2.84 0.33
CA LYS A 164 -21.11 -3.97 0.06
C LYS A 164 -19.72 -3.68 0.59
N ASN A 165 -19.31 -4.45 1.57
CA ASN A 165 -17.99 -4.35 2.16
C ASN A 165 -17.03 -5.37 1.54
N ILE A 166 -15.76 -5.01 1.53
CA ILE A 166 -14.66 -5.90 1.19
C ILE A 166 -13.75 -6.03 2.40
N TYR A 167 -13.20 -7.22 2.57
CA TYR A 167 -12.26 -7.54 3.64
C TYR A 167 -11.06 -8.25 3.01
N TYR A 168 -9.87 -7.89 3.47
CA TYR A 168 -8.64 -8.59 3.10
C TYR A 168 -7.91 -9.02 4.36
N LEU A 169 -7.52 -10.27 4.42
CA LEU A 169 -6.59 -10.78 5.42
C LEU A 169 -5.35 -11.28 4.69
N MET A 170 -4.20 -10.76 5.04
CA MET A 170 -2.96 -11.12 4.37
C MET A 170 -1.87 -11.48 5.38
N CYS A 171 -1.22 -12.60 5.14
CA CYS A 171 -0.08 -13.09 5.89
C CYS A 171 1.11 -13.18 4.93
N GLY A 172 2.19 -12.48 5.24
CA GLY A 172 3.44 -12.54 4.50
C GLY A 172 4.56 -13.05 5.42
N ASN A 173 5.26 -14.10 5.00
CA ASN A 173 6.35 -14.68 5.75
C ASN A 173 7.58 -14.76 4.85
N ILE A 174 8.67 -14.17 5.28
CA ILE A 174 9.93 -14.14 4.54
C ILE A 174 11.03 -14.75 5.39
N TYR A 175 11.81 -15.63 4.79
CA TYR A 175 13.04 -16.15 5.34
C TYR A 175 14.19 -15.74 4.41
N GLU A 176 15.17 -15.03 4.94
CA GLU A 176 16.35 -14.60 4.17
C GLU A 176 17.62 -14.85 4.99
N LYS A 177 18.47 -15.80 4.52
CA LYS A 177 19.75 -16.09 5.16
C LYS A 177 20.77 -16.53 4.12
N GLY A 178 21.85 -15.77 3.98
CA GLY A 178 22.90 -16.04 3.00
C GLY A 178 22.32 -16.03 1.58
N PRO A 179 22.54 -17.07 0.78
CA PRO A 179 22.01 -17.15 -0.58
C PRO A 179 20.53 -17.61 -0.65
N VAL A 180 19.92 -17.95 0.48
CA VAL A 180 18.56 -18.52 0.52
C VAL A 180 17.57 -17.42 0.82
N LEU A 181 16.60 -17.25 -0.08
CA LEU A 181 15.39 -16.45 0.10
C LEU A 181 14.19 -17.36 -0.14
N ALA A 182 13.31 -17.45 0.84
CA ALA A 182 12.02 -18.12 0.71
C ALA A 182 10.92 -17.21 1.25
N TYR A 183 9.76 -17.23 0.61
CA TYR A 183 8.59 -16.48 1.10
C TYR A 183 7.30 -17.25 0.86
N LEU A 184 6.32 -16.98 1.70
CA LEU A 184 4.97 -17.50 1.59
C LEU A 184 3.99 -16.38 1.92
N ASP A 185 3.22 -15.98 0.92
CA ASP A 185 2.14 -15.02 1.06
C ASP A 185 0.79 -15.72 0.91
N VAL A 186 -0.12 -15.41 1.82
CA VAL A 186 -1.50 -15.92 1.78
C VAL A 186 -2.42 -14.72 1.88
N LEU A 187 -3.33 -14.60 0.93
CA LEU A 187 -4.39 -13.59 0.88
C LEU A 187 -5.75 -14.28 0.92
N TYR A 188 -6.63 -13.78 1.78
CA TYR A 188 -8.04 -14.15 1.85
C TYR A 188 -8.92 -12.91 1.67
#